data_5d5b18a1235de373e81c97f05b2a5b54
#
_entry.id   5d5b18a1235de373e81c97f05b2a5b54
#
_cell.length_a   1.000
_cell.length_b   1.000
_cell.length_c   1.000
_cell.angle_alpha   90.00
_cell.angle_beta   90.00
_cell.angle_gamma   90.00
#
_symmetry.space_group_name_H-M   'P 1'
#
loop_
_entity.id
_entity.type
_entity.pdbx_description
1 polymer ?
#
loop_
_entity_poly.entity_id
_entity_poly.type
_entity_poly.pdbx_seq_one_letter_code
_entity_poly.pdbx_strand_id
1 'polypeptide(L)'
;MEKITSRSNGLLVHMKKLAASAAYRREQGVYLCDSPKLLAEALKWHAPVREIAVTVDVPLPPLPETAVPEALPGSRYMVLDGVQDPGNVGTILRTLDAFDFDGLLLLEGCADPWSVKTVRSSMGAVFRRPVWCLKAAQLPGLLTRSSLPLYGTALRQDTEDVRAVPLDRCAIVIGSEGQGISDAVLALCQKTVKIPMSQRCESLNAAIAAAVLLWESYR
;
A
#
# COMPACT_ATOMS: atom_id res chain seq x y z
N MET A 1 -4.48 -35.01 -3.96
CA MET A 1 -4.48 -33.96 -4.99
C MET A 1 -5.74 -34.11 -5.82
N GLU A 2 -6.57 -33.07 -5.91
CA GLU A 2 -7.78 -33.09 -6.74
C GLU A 2 -7.45 -32.60 -8.15
N LYS A 3 -7.77 -33.37 -9.18
CA LYS A 3 -7.59 -32.99 -10.58
C LYS A 3 -8.83 -32.23 -11.04
N ILE A 4 -8.71 -30.93 -11.28
CA ILE A 4 -9.78 -30.06 -11.75
C ILE A 4 -9.89 -30.23 -13.29
N THR A 5 -11.02 -30.76 -13.77
CA THR A 5 -11.31 -30.98 -15.19
C THR A 5 -12.46 -30.11 -15.71
N SER A 6 -13.26 -29.51 -14.83
CA SER A 6 -14.41 -28.70 -15.20
C SER A 6 -14.19 -27.22 -14.96
N ARG A 7 -14.58 -26.34 -15.89
CA ARG A 7 -14.60 -24.88 -15.75
C ARG A 7 -15.60 -24.39 -14.70
N SER A 8 -16.58 -25.23 -14.32
CA SER A 8 -17.56 -24.95 -13.26
C SER A 8 -17.12 -25.47 -11.89
N ASN A 9 -15.90 -25.98 -11.74
CA ASN A 9 -15.37 -26.38 -10.45
C ASN A 9 -15.40 -25.21 -9.47
N GLY A 10 -15.84 -25.47 -8.24
CA GLY A 10 -16.04 -24.44 -7.20
C GLY A 10 -14.79 -23.62 -6.91
N LEU A 11 -13.61 -24.26 -6.90
CA LEU A 11 -12.32 -23.58 -6.69
C LEU A 11 -12.01 -22.59 -7.83
N LEU A 12 -12.18 -23.00 -9.09
CA LEU A 12 -11.94 -22.09 -10.23
C LEU A 12 -12.93 -20.92 -10.25
N VAL A 13 -14.18 -21.15 -9.86
CA VAL A 13 -15.18 -20.08 -9.71
C VAL A 13 -14.79 -19.14 -8.59
N HIS A 14 -14.35 -19.67 -7.45
CA HIS A 14 -13.83 -18.88 -6.31
C HIS A 14 -12.64 -18.01 -6.73
N MET A 15 -11.62 -18.58 -7.35
CA MET A 15 -10.45 -17.86 -7.84
C MET A 15 -10.81 -16.73 -8.82
N LYS A 16 -11.73 -16.96 -9.76
CA LYS A 16 -12.22 -15.93 -10.68
C LYS A 16 -12.90 -14.77 -9.95
N LYS A 17 -13.71 -15.07 -8.92
CA LYS A 17 -14.35 -14.05 -8.08
C LYS A 17 -13.32 -13.28 -7.28
N LEU A 18 -12.32 -13.94 -6.70
CA LEU A 18 -11.20 -13.27 -6.00
C LEU A 18 -10.42 -12.34 -6.93
N ALA A 19 -10.16 -12.75 -8.17
CA ALA A 19 -9.49 -11.89 -9.15
C ALA A 19 -10.31 -10.65 -9.51
N ALA A 20 -11.64 -10.80 -9.64
CA ALA A 20 -12.52 -9.77 -10.19
C ALA A 20 -13.11 -8.81 -9.14
N SER A 21 -13.30 -9.23 -7.87
CA SER A 21 -14.10 -8.49 -6.90
C SER A 21 -13.36 -8.19 -5.59
N ALA A 22 -13.15 -6.89 -5.32
CA ALA A 22 -12.62 -6.42 -4.05
C ALA A 22 -13.56 -6.73 -2.85
N ALA A 23 -14.88 -6.60 -3.06
CA ALA A 23 -15.88 -6.94 -2.05
C ALA A 23 -15.78 -8.42 -1.67
N TYR A 24 -15.66 -9.29 -2.67
CA TYR A 24 -15.55 -10.73 -2.45
C TYR A 24 -14.24 -11.10 -1.73
N ARG A 25 -13.10 -10.45 -2.05
CA ARG A 25 -11.84 -10.64 -1.32
C ARG A 25 -11.98 -10.27 0.17
N ARG A 26 -12.60 -9.14 0.47
CA ARG A 26 -12.87 -8.71 1.86
C ARG A 26 -13.78 -9.66 2.62
N GLU A 27 -14.87 -10.11 1.97
CA GLU A 27 -15.80 -11.06 2.56
C GLU A 27 -15.12 -12.40 2.89
N GLN A 28 -14.29 -12.92 1.96
CA GLN A 28 -13.62 -14.19 2.13
C GLN A 28 -12.34 -14.10 2.98
N GLY A 29 -11.80 -12.90 3.22
CA GLY A 29 -10.54 -12.67 3.92
C GLY A 29 -9.34 -13.28 3.20
N VAL A 30 -9.39 -13.38 1.85
CA VAL A 30 -8.33 -13.95 1.02
C VAL A 30 -8.16 -13.19 -0.29
N TYR A 31 -6.98 -13.27 -0.87
CA TYR A 31 -6.68 -12.72 -2.19
C TYR A 31 -5.90 -13.73 -3.05
N LEU A 32 -5.85 -13.45 -4.35
CA LEU A 32 -5.19 -14.32 -5.32
C LEU A 32 -3.76 -13.84 -5.58
N CYS A 33 -2.82 -14.78 -5.51
CA CYS A 33 -1.43 -14.60 -5.90
C CYS A 33 -1.16 -15.53 -7.10
N ASP A 34 -0.77 -14.99 -8.26
CA ASP A 34 -0.76 -15.73 -9.52
C ASP A 34 0.61 -15.95 -10.14
N SER A 35 1.66 -15.91 -9.33
CA SER A 35 3.04 -16.06 -9.79
C SER A 35 3.82 -17.04 -8.91
N PRO A 36 4.57 -17.99 -9.49
CA PRO A 36 5.46 -18.87 -8.73
C PRO A 36 6.49 -18.09 -7.88
N LYS A 37 6.97 -16.95 -8.37
CA LYS A 37 7.89 -16.08 -7.62
C LYS A 37 7.23 -15.48 -6.38
N LEU A 38 6.00 -14.99 -6.51
CA LEU A 38 5.23 -14.47 -5.37
C LEU A 38 4.89 -15.57 -4.37
N LEU A 39 4.57 -16.77 -4.83
CA LEU A 39 4.39 -17.91 -3.95
C LEU A 39 5.65 -18.23 -3.16
N ALA A 40 6.81 -18.25 -3.82
CA ALA A 40 8.09 -18.47 -3.14
C ALA A 40 8.37 -17.39 -2.08
N GLU A 41 8.09 -16.12 -2.38
CA GLU A 41 8.18 -15.03 -1.41
C GLU A 41 7.19 -15.19 -0.25
N ALA A 42 5.94 -15.54 -0.52
CA ALA A 42 4.95 -15.79 0.52
C ALA A 42 5.40 -16.90 1.49
N LEU A 43 5.90 -18.01 0.97
CA LEU A 43 6.43 -19.12 1.77
C LEU A 43 7.66 -18.72 2.57
N LYS A 44 8.60 -17.99 1.97
CA LYS A 44 9.81 -17.50 2.62
C LYS A 44 9.52 -16.61 3.83
N TRP A 45 8.47 -15.78 3.73
CA TRP A 45 8.07 -14.84 4.76
C TRP A 45 6.92 -15.33 5.64
N HIS A 46 6.65 -16.64 5.60
CA HIS A 46 5.61 -17.30 6.38
C HIS A 46 4.22 -16.65 6.24
N ALA A 47 3.97 -16.04 5.07
CA ALA A 47 2.67 -15.47 4.78
C ALA A 47 1.62 -16.59 4.75
N PRO A 48 0.43 -16.37 5.30
CA PRO A 48 -0.60 -17.36 5.42
C PRO A 48 -1.27 -17.69 4.08
N VAL A 49 -0.91 -18.78 3.45
CA VAL A 49 -1.46 -19.26 2.20
C VAL A 49 -2.53 -20.33 2.47
N ARG A 50 -3.78 -20.10 2.06
CA ARG A 50 -4.90 -21.03 2.30
C ARG A 50 -4.96 -22.17 1.30
N GLU A 51 -4.67 -21.89 0.02
CA GLU A 51 -4.85 -22.85 -1.07
C GLU A 51 -3.97 -22.49 -2.26
N ILE A 52 -3.36 -23.47 -2.90
CA ILE A 52 -2.66 -23.28 -4.18
C ILE A 52 -3.38 -24.09 -5.26
N ALA A 53 -3.87 -23.40 -6.29
CA ALA A 53 -4.26 -24.02 -7.52
C ALA A 53 -3.13 -23.83 -8.53
N VAL A 54 -2.35 -24.85 -8.73
CA VAL A 54 -1.31 -24.89 -9.77
C VAL A 54 -1.56 -26.07 -10.69
N THR A 55 -0.97 -26.00 -11.84
CA THR A 55 -0.77 -27.19 -12.65
C THR A 55 0.22 -28.19 -12.00
N VAL A 56 0.69 -27.91 -10.77
CA VAL A 56 1.56 -28.80 -9.95
C VAL A 56 1.48 -28.41 -8.44
N ASP A 57 1.61 -29.36 -7.54
CA ASP A 57 1.26 -29.34 -6.11
C ASP A 57 2.17 -28.70 -5.09
N VAL A 58 1.63 -27.90 -4.16
CA VAL A 58 2.31 -27.41 -2.92
C VAL A 58 1.29 -27.02 -1.82
N PRO A 59 1.51 -27.22 -0.48
CA PRO A 59 0.59 -26.86 0.63
C PRO A 59 0.85 -25.49 1.31
N LEU A 60 -0.13 -24.91 2.00
CA LEU A 60 -0.24 -23.49 2.33
C LEU A 60 -0.60 -23.08 3.79
N PRO A 61 -0.02 -22.02 4.38
CA PRO A 61 -0.35 -21.45 5.69
C PRO A 61 -1.38 -20.27 5.72
N PRO A 62 -1.99 -19.86 6.86
CA PRO A 62 -3.11 -18.91 6.96
C PRO A 62 -2.76 -17.38 6.96
N LEU A 63 -3.70 -16.48 6.62
CA LEU A 63 -3.54 -15.02 6.40
C LEU A 63 -3.47 -14.17 7.70
N PRO A 64 -2.63 -13.11 7.79
CA PRO A 64 -2.62 -12.20 8.93
C PRO A 64 -3.86 -11.28 8.95
N GLU A 65 -4.37 -11.00 10.16
CA GLU A 65 -5.39 -9.97 10.36
C GLU A 65 -4.80 -8.59 10.11
N THR A 66 -5.47 -7.80 9.26
CA THR A 66 -5.12 -6.41 8.95
C THR A 66 -5.99 -5.42 9.72
N ALA A 67 -6.35 -5.75 10.97
CA ALA A 67 -7.02 -4.79 11.83
C ALA A 67 -6.11 -3.57 12.05
N VAL A 68 -6.66 -2.38 11.86
CA VAL A 68 -5.92 -1.13 12.12
C VAL A 68 -5.54 -1.11 13.61
N PRO A 69 -4.25 -1.02 13.96
CA PRO A 69 -3.81 -1.06 15.35
C PRO A 69 -4.30 0.18 16.11
N GLU A 70 -4.35 0.10 17.42
CA GLU A 70 -4.69 1.25 18.26
C GLU A 70 -3.67 2.39 18.11
N ALA A 71 -2.39 2.04 18.02
CA ALA A 71 -1.29 2.93 17.66
C ALA A 71 -0.34 2.23 16.69
N LEU A 72 0.27 2.98 15.78
CA LEU A 72 1.22 2.47 14.79
C LEU A 72 2.56 2.12 15.46
N PRO A 73 3.06 0.89 15.33
CA PRO A 73 4.41 0.55 15.79
C PRO A 73 5.44 1.14 14.83
N GLY A 74 6.47 1.82 15.33
CA GLY A 74 7.52 2.38 14.49
C GLY A 74 7.41 3.90 14.27
N SER A 75 8.09 4.41 13.25
CA SER A 75 8.35 5.85 13.08
C SER A 75 8.07 6.42 11.69
N ARG A 76 8.06 5.60 10.64
CA ARG A 76 7.97 6.07 9.26
C ARG A 76 6.88 5.36 8.48
N TYR A 77 5.89 6.13 8.01
CA TYR A 77 4.73 5.60 7.29
C TYR A 77 4.47 6.38 6.01
N MET A 78 4.00 5.68 4.98
CA MET A 78 3.40 6.30 3.80
C MET A 78 1.89 6.25 3.92
N VAL A 79 1.21 7.36 3.60
CA VAL A 79 -0.25 7.47 3.52
C VAL A 79 -0.61 7.75 2.07
N LEU A 80 -1.58 7.03 1.53
CA LEU A 80 -2.10 7.30 0.19
C LEU A 80 -3.55 7.80 0.29
N ASP A 81 -3.82 8.92 -0.37
CA ASP A 81 -5.13 9.56 -0.42
C ASP A 81 -5.67 9.54 -1.85
N GLY A 82 -6.54 8.58 -2.15
CA GLY A 82 -7.19 8.47 -3.45
C GLY A 82 -6.28 8.01 -4.61
N VAL A 83 -5.18 7.34 -4.36
CA VAL A 83 -4.31 6.77 -5.42
C VAL A 83 -4.99 5.57 -6.06
N GLN A 84 -5.52 5.74 -7.26
CA GLN A 84 -6.42 4.79 -7.91
C GLN A 84 -5.74 3.73 -8.77
N ASP A 85 -4.51 3.93 -9.26
CA ASP A 85 -3.80 2.89 -10.01
C ASP A 85 -3.21 1.82 -9.07
N PRO A 86 -3.68 0.56 -9.17
CA PRO A 86 -3.13 -0.54 -8.39
C PRO A 86 -1.65 -0.83 -8.68
N GLY A 87 -1.14 -0.46 -9.87
CA GLY A 87 0.27 -0.51 -10.19
C GLY A 87 1.10 0.47 -9.36
N ASN A 88 0.60 1.71 -9.17
CA ASN A 88 1.24 2.70 -8.32
C ASN A 88 1.23 2.26 -6.85
N VAL A 89 0.08 1.80 -6.34
CA VAL A 89 -0.02 1.30 -4.95
C VAL A 89 0.99 0.18 -4.68
N GLY A 90 1.08 -0.82 -5.57
CA GLY A 90 2.04 -1.92 -5.40
C GLY A 90 3.50 -1.49 -5.56
N THR A 91 3.80 -0.54 -6.47
CA THR A 91 5.14 0.02 -6.64
C THR A 91 5.57 0.84 -5.42
N ILE A 92 4.65 1.63 -4.85
CA ILE A 92 4.90 2.37 -3.61
C ILE A 92 5.19 1.40 -2.46
N LEU A 93 4.37 0.36 -2.30
CA LEU A 93 4.58 -0.67 -1.27
C LEU A 93 5.94 -1.37 -1.43
N ARG A 94 6.34 -1.70 -2.65
CA ARG A 94 7.66 -2.26 -2.94
C ARG A 94 8.79 -1.30 -2.56
N THR A 95 8.61 -0.02 -2.84
CA THR A 95 9.64 1.00 -2.61
C THR A 95 9.78 1.33 -1.12
N LEU A 96 8.67 1.43 -0.38
CA LEU A 96 8.72 1.65 1.06
C LEU A 96 9.38 0.45 1.80
N ASP A 97 9.17 -0.77 1.32
CA ASP A 97 9.86 -1.95 1.84
C ASP A 97 11.37 -1.88 1.59
N ALA A 98 11.78 -1.41 0.41
CA ALA A 98 13.21 -1.25 0.06
C ALA A 98 13.92 -0.17 0.91
N PHE A 99 13.20 0.85 1.38
CA PHE A 99 13.72 1.94 2.22
C PHE A 99 13.31 1.84 3.69
N ASP A 100 12.89 0.64 4.10
CA ASP A 100 12.64 0.26 5.50
C ASP A 100 11.61 1.15 6.21
N PHE A 101 10.54 1.54 5.52
CA PHE A 101 9.37 2.15 6.12
C PHE A 101 8.52 1.11 6.85
N ASP A 102 7.89 1.49 7.93
CA ASP A 102 7.18 0.58 8.83
C ASP A 102 5.82 0.09 8.27
N GLY A 103 5.22 0.82 7.33
CA GLY A 103 3.97 0.38 6.71
C GLY A 103 3.29 1.40 5.80
N LEU A 104 2.18 0.96 5.21
CA LEU A 104 1.36 1.70 4.26
C LEU A 104 -0.06 1.88 4.79
N LEU A 105 -0.54 3.12 4.81
CA LEU A 105 -1.91 3.49 5.14
C LEU A 105 -2.63 3.90 3.86
N LEU A 106 -3.74 3.25 3.54
CA LEU A 106 -4.56 3.55 2.37
C LEU A 106 -5.88 4.17 2.84
N LEU A 107 -6.11 5.42 2.44
CA LEU A 107 -7.40 6.07 2.66
C LEU A 107 -8.43 5.65 1.61
N GLU A 108 -9.67 6.04 1.82
CA GLU A 108 -10.77 5.78 0.90
C GLU A 108 -10.45 6.32 -0.51
N GLY A 109 -10.92 5.64 -1.54
CA GLY A 109 -10.64 5.99 -2.94
C GLY A 109 -9.35 5.43 -3.52
N CYS A 110 -8.47 4.83 -2.70
CA CYS A 110 -7.29 4.13 -3.20
C CYS A 110 -7.66 2.79 -3.86
N ALA A 111 -6.79 2.33 -4.76
CA ALA A 111 -6.90 0.99 -5.32
C ALA A 111 -6.76 -0.08 -4.22
N ASP A 112 -7.46 -1.20 -4.43
CA ASP A 112 -7.42 -2.32 -3.50
C ASP A 112 -6.00 -2.94 -3.43
N PRO A 113 -5.37 -2.93 -2.25
CA PRO A 113 -4.02 -3.45 -2.06
C PRO A 113 -3.91 -4.97 -2.33
N TRP A 114 -5.04 -5.68 -2.26
CA TRP A 114 -5.12 -7.12 -2.47
C TRP A 114 -5.54 -7.51 -3.90
N SER A 115 -5.65 -6.53 -4.80
CA SER A 115 -5.88 -6.80 -6.21
C SER A 115 -4.67 -7.53 -6.81
N VAL A 116 -4.92 -8.41 -7.78
CA VAL A 116 -3.85 -9.15 -8.48
C VAL A 116 -2.78 -8.23 -9.04
N LYS A 117 -3.16 -7.05 -9.57
CA LYS A 117 -2.23 -6.06 -10.12
C LYS A 117 -1.36 -5.42 -9.02
N THR A 118 -1.94 -5.08 -7.86
CA THR A 118 -1.19 -4.53 -6.72
C THR A 118 -0.22 -5.57 -6.15
N VAL A 119 -0.70 -6.79 -5.90
CA VAL A 119 0.12 -7.89 -5.37
C VAL A 119 1.30 -8.18 -6.29
N ARG A 120 1.09 -8.23 -7.61
CA ARG A 120 2.18 -8.40 -8.58
C ARG A 120 3.20 -7.25 -8.53
N SER A 121 2.74 -6.01 -8.60
CA SER A 121 3.63 -4.84 -8.63
C SER A 121 4.38 -4.64 -7.31
N SER A 122 3.86 -5.14 -6.19
CA SER A 122 4.55 -5.11 -4.90
C SER A 122 5.78 -6.03 -4.82
N MET A 123 5.92 -6.99 -5.74
CA MET A 123 7.03 -7.96 -5.76
C MET A 123 7.28 -8.65 -4.42
N GLY A 124 6.18 -8.98 -3.71
CA GLY A 124 6.23 -9.65 -2.41
C GLY A 124 6.34 -8.72 -1.19
N ALA A 125 6.46 -7.41 -1.36
CA ALA A 125 6.47 -6.47 -0.23
C ALA A 125 5.18 -6.55 0.60
N VAL A 126 4.05 -6.90 -0.03
CA VAL A 126 2.76 -7.14 0.62
C VAL A 126 2.80 -8.23 1.72
N PHE A 127 3.80 -9.12 1.70
CA PHE A 127 4.00 -10.15 2.72
C PHE A 127 4.95 -9.71 3.85
N ARG A 128 5.67 -8.59 3.68
CA ARG A 128 6.70 -8.11 4.59
C ARG A 128 6.32 -6.85 5.34
N ARG A 129 5.50 -6.02 4.73
CA ARG A 129 5.09 -4.73 5.30
C ARG A 129 3.59 -4.69 5.53
N PRO A 130 3.14 -4.22 6.69
CA PRO A 130 1.72 -4.07 6.97
C PRO A 130 1.08 -3.03 6.06
N VAL A 131 -0.14 -3.33 5.62
CA VAL A 131 -0.97 -2.45 4.83
C VAL A 131 -2.33 -2.33 5.51
N TRP A 132 -2.73 -1.12 5.87
CA TRP A 132 -4.01 -0.86 6.51
C TRP A 132 -4.87 0.05 5.65
N CYS A 133 -6.13 -0.36 5.45
CA CYS A 133 -7.15 0.45 4.81
C CYS A 133 -8.00 1.11 5.89
N LEU A 134 -8.13 2.42 5.87
CA LEU A 134 -8.87 3.18 6.87
C LEU A 134 -9.66 4.34 6.25
N LYS A 135 -10.66 4.80 6.96
CA LYS A 135 -11.39 6.01 6.60
C LYS A 135 -10.56 7.23 6.98
N ALA A 136 -10.64 8.31 6.20
CA ALA A 136 -9.95 9.56 6.50
C ALA A 136 -10.24 10.08 7.92
N ALA A 137 -11.46 9.87 8.42
CA ALA A 137 -11.86 10.25 9.78
C ALA A 137 -11.11 9.49 10.91
N GLN A 138 -10.51 8.34 10.62
CA GLN A 138 -9.74 7.56 11.60
C GLN A 138 -8.28 8.02 11.70
N LEU A 139 -7.77 8.67 10.64
CA LEU A 139 -6.36 9.06 10.53
C LEU A 139 -5.89 9.98 11.67
N PRO A 140 -6.62 11.07 12.06
CA PRO A 140 -6.15 11.97 13.11
C PRO A 140 -5.92 11.27 14.44
N GLY A 141 -6.89 10.44 14.86
CA GLY A 141 -6.79 9.70 16.12
C GLY A 141 -5.63 8.70 16.12
N LEU A 142 -5.41 8.01 15.00
CA LEU A 142 -4.31 7.06 14.85
C LEU A 142 -2.95 7.77 14.93
N LEU A 143 -2.77 8.88 14.20
CA LEU A 143 -1.52 9.66 14.20
C LEU A 143 -1.22 10.26 15.58
N THR A 144 -2.25 10.77 16.27
CA THR A 144 -2.10 11.33 17.62
C THR A 144 -1.62 10.28 18.62
N ARG A 145 -2.27 9.10 18.65
CA ARG A 145 -1.86 8.01 19.55
C ARG A 145 -0.46 7.45 19.21
N SER A 146 -0.05 7.56 17.95
CA SER A 146 1.27 7.14 17.47
C SER A 146 2.35 8.23 17.64
N SER A 147 1.96 9.45 18.02
CA SER A 147 2.84 10.63 18.09
C SER A 147 3.60 10.87 16.78
N LEU A 148 2.90 10.73 15.64
CA LEU A 148 3.45 10.90 14.30
C LEU A 148 2.92 12.19 13.65
N PRO A 149 3.78 13.13 13.26
CA PRO A 149 3.38 14.24 12.41
C PRO A 149 3.02 13.74 11.01
N LEU A 150 2.05 14.40 10.37
CA LEU A 150 1.68 14.16 8.98
C LEU A 150 2.27 15.26 8.09
N TYR A 151 3.02 14.87 7.06
CA TYR A 151 3.57 15.77 6.06
C TYR A 151 2.91 15.55 4.71
N GLY A 152 2.31 16.60 4.15
CA GLY A 152 1.57 16.53 2.89
C GLY A 152 2.46 16.87 1.67
N THR A 153 2.38 16.08 0.62
CA THR A 153 3.02 16.42 -0.67
C THR A 153 2.11 17.35 -1.46
N ALA A 154 2.28 18.65 -1.29
CA ALA A 154 1.45 19.64 -1.95
C ALA A 154 2.26 20.89 -2.32
N LEU A 155 1.82 21.64 -3.34
CA LEU A 155 2.40 22.90 -3.75
C LEU A 155 1.57 24.06 -3.17
N ARG A 156 1.97 24.55 -1.99
CA ARG A 156 1.37 25.71 -1.32
C ARG A 156 2.42 26.81 -1.13
N GLN A 157 2.00 27.98 -0.69
CA GLN A 157 2.93 29.10 -0.46
C GLN A 157 3.94 28.83 0.65
N ASP A 158 3.54 28.04 1.67
CA ASP A 158 4.32 27.65 2.83
C ASP A 158 5.01 26.28 2.69
N THR A 159 5.04 25.71 1.48
CA THR A 159 5.60 24.38 1.22
C THR A 159 7.12 24.40 1.27
N GLU A 160 7.68 23.59 2.15
CA GLU A 160 9.12 23.44 2.36
C GLU A 160 9.76 22.47 1.33
N ASP A 161 11.04 22.66 1.04
CA ASP A 161 11.83 21.68 0.32
C ASP A 161 11.99 20.43 1.19
N VAL A 162 11.68 19.25 0.63
CA VAL A 162 11.73 17.98 1.38
C VAL A 162 13.11 17.74 2.02
N ARG A 163 14.18 18.25 1.42
CA ARG A 163 15.56 18.12 1.93
C ARG A 163 15.83 18.93 3.20
N ALA A 164 14.97 19.88 3.52
CA ALA A 164 15.08 20.75 4.71
C ALA A 164 14.21 20.28 5.88
N VAL A 165 13.43 19.19 5.70
CA VAL A 165 12.49 18.69 6.70
C VAL A 165 12.99 17.36 7.28
N PRO A 166 13.00 17.17 8.62
CA PRO A 166 13.36 15.88 9.21
C PRO A 166 12.29 14.83 8.88
N LEU A 167 12.70 13.70 8.31
CA LEU A 167 11.83 12.61 7.86
C LEU A 167 12.06 11.28 8.63
N ASP A 168 12.82 11.31 9.68
CA ASP A 168 13.17 10.15 10.53
C ASP A 168 11.98 9.65 11.35
N ARG A 169 11.01 10.53 11.63
CA ARG A 169 9.79 10.18 12.37
C ARG A 169 8.60 10.98 11.82
N CYS A 170 7.88 10.42 10.85
CA CYS A 170 6.70 11.05 10.25
C CYS A 170 5.83 10.06 9.47
N ALA A 171 4.60 10.47 9.19
CA ALA A 171 3.79 9.94 8.12
C ALA A 171 3.83 10.91 6.94
N ILE A 172 4.09 10.43 5.72
CA ILE A 172 4.09 11.25 4.51
C ILE A 172 2.87 10.88 3.68
N VAL A 173 2.02 11.86 3.34
CA VAL A 173 0.85 11.61 2.50
C VAL A 173 1.07 12.06 1.06
N ILE A 174 0.69 11.15 0.14
CA ILE A 174 0.64 11.39 -1.30
C ILE A 174 -0.82 11.29 -1.74
N GLY A 175 -1.27 12.27 -2.50
CA GLY A 175 -2.60 12.32 -3.07
C GLY A 175 -2.71 11.65 -4.44
N SER A 176 -3.91 11.65 -4.99
CA SER A 176 -4.20 11.15 -6.34
C SER A 176 -3.51 11.98 -7.42
N GLU A 177 -3.28 11.35 -8.59
CA GLU A 177 -2.62 11.99 -9.72
C GLU A 177 -3.41 13.19 -10.29
N GLY A 178 -4.73 13.17 -10.15
CA GLY A 178 -5.60 14.21 -10.72
C GLY A 178 -5.99 15.31 -9.76
N GLN A 179 -6.20 14.98 -8.48
CA GLN A 179 -6.77 15.92 -7.48
C GLN A 179 -5.77 16.26 -6.37
N GLY A 180 -4.64 15.54 -6.27
CA GLY A 180 -3.71 15.69 -5.16
C GLY A 180 -4.29 15.12 -3.86
N ILE A 181 -3.85 15.68 -2.75
CA ILE A 181 -4.34 15.36 -1.40
C ILE A 181 -5.69 16.07 -1.19
N SER A 182 -6.67 15.38 -0.63
CA SER A 182 -7.96 15.98 -0.30
C SER A 182 -7.82 17.08 0.76
N ASP A 183 -8.70 18.10 0.71
CA ASP A 183 -8.67 19.22 1.65
C ASP A 183 -8.77 18.74 3.11
N ALA A 184 -9.58 17.73 3.36
CA ALA A 184 -9.76 17.14 4.69
C ALA A 184 -8.45 16.54 5.24
N VAL A 185 -7.68 15.84 4.41
CA VAL A 185 -6.38 15.26 4.80
C VAL A 185 -5.31 16.33 4.84
N LEU A 186 -5.33 17.28 3.92
CA LEU A 186 -4.38 18.39 3.87
C LEU A 186 -4.47 19.28 5.11
N ALA A 187 -5.67 19.48 5.66
CA ALA A 187 -5.89 20.20 6.90
C ALA A 187 -5.27 19.51 8.15
N LEU A 188 -4.98 18.22 8.08
CA LEU A 188 -4.32 17.44 9.14
C LEU A 188 -2.79 17.56 9.08
N CYS A 189 -2.25 18.03 7.96
CA CYS A 189 -0.80 18.10 7.77
C CYS A 189 -0.19 19.23 8.62
N GLN A 190 0.81 18.92 9.44
CA GLN A 190 1.60 19.90 10.19
C GLN A 190 2.52 20.68 9.27
N LYS A 191 2.95 20.06 8.16
CA LYS A 191 3.78 20.68 7.11
C LYS A 191 3.37 20.21 5.75
N THR A 192 3.64 21.01 4.74
CA THR A 192 3.64 20.55 3.35
C THR A 192 5.07 20.54 2.82
N VAL A 193 5.39 19.52 2.03
CA VAL A 193 6.72 19.31 1.44
C VAL A 193 6.63 19.17 -0.07
N LYS A 194 7.66 19.63 -0.75
CA LYS A 194 7.79 19.47 -2.22
C LYS A 194 9.13 18.85 -2.60
N ILE A 195 9.11 18.10 -3.66
CA ILE A 195 10.30 17.66 -4.38
C ILE A 195 10.70 18.80 -5.29
N PRO A 196 11.92 19.35 -5.19
CA PRO A 196 12.39 20.38 -6.11
C PRO A 196 12.45 19.84 -7.54
N MET A 197 11.77 20.51 -8.46
CA MET A 197 11.68 20.10 -9.86
C MET A 197 11.86 21.31 -10.78
N SER A 198 12.12 21.03 -12.06
CA SER A 198 12.09 22.03 -13.12
C SER A 198 10.68 22.63 -13.24
N GLN A 199 10.58 23.93 -13.44
CA GLN A 199 9.29 24.63 -13.70
C GLN A 199 8.55 24.14 -14.96
N ARG A 200 9.18 23.32 -15.78
CA ARG A 200 8.57 22.71 -16.98
C ARG A 200 7.73 21.47 -16.67
N CYS A 201 7.80 20.96 -15.44
CA CYS A 201 7.08 19.78 -14.99
C CYS A 201 6.19 20.16 -13.81
N GLU A 202 4.89 19.93 -13.92
CA GLU A 202 3.91 20.28 -12.89
C GLU A 202 3.80 19.23 -11.80
N SER A 203 4.01 17.95 -12.14
CA SER A 203 3.89 16.84 -11.19
C SER A 203 4.71 15.63 -11.64
N LEU A 204 4.92 14.70 -10.72
CA LEU A 204 5.44 13.36 -10.96
C LEU A 204 4.33 12.33 -10.81
N ASN A 205 4.48 11.18 -11.46
CA ASN A 205 3.68 10.01 -11.13
C ASN A 205 3.77 9.71 -9.62
N ALA A 206 2.67 9.31 -9.00
CA ALA A 206 2.58 9.10 -7.55
C ALA A 206 3.64 8.11 -7.01
N ALA A 207 3.92 7.02 -7.73
CA ALA A 207 4.95 6.06 -7.32
C ALA A 207 6.37 6.62 -7.46
N ILE A 208 6.62 7.46 -8.45
CA ILE A 208 7.91 8.14 -8.62
C ILE A 208 8.11 9.18 -7.52
N ALA A 209 7.08 10.00 -7.22
CA ALA A 209 7.13 10.94 -6.12
C ALA A 209 7.40 10.24 -4.78
N ALA A 210 6.69 9.14 -4.52
CA ALA A 210 6.93 8.31 -3.35
C ALA A 210 8.38 7.82 -3.29
N ALA A 211 8.93 7.32 -4.39
CA ALA A 211 10.30 6.80 -4.42
C ALA A 211 11.35 7.87 -4.06
N VAL A 212 11.17 9.10 -4.53
CA VAL A 212 12.08 10.21 -4.19
C VAL A 212 11.97 10.58 -2.70
N LEU A 213 10.77 10.66 -2.14
CA LEU A 213 10.54 10.98 -0.73
C LEU A 213 11.08 9.89 0.20
N LEU A 214 10.85 8.62 -0.15
CA LEU A 214 11.33 7.47 0.58
C LEU A 214 12.85 7.40 0.59
N TRP A 215 13.49 7.68 -0.55
CA TRP A 215 14.95 7.78 -0.66
C TRP A 215 15.50 8.92 0.19
N GLU A 216 14.89 10.11 0.14
CA GLU A 216 15.32 11.26 0.94
C GLU A 216 15.23 10.98 2.44
N SER A 217 14.19 10.27 2.88
CA SER A 217 14.03 9.83 4.28
C SER A 217 15.02 8.74 4.71
N TYR A 218 15.58 7.98 3.77
CA TYR A 218 16.48 6.85 4.06
C TYR A 218 17.94 7.29 4.16
N ARG A 219 18.33 8.31 3.42
CA ARG A 219 19.72 8.79 3.40
C ARG A 219 20.04 9.64 4.63
#